data_f0f8fb6a03f8966f8e5736bf341bef35
#
_entry.id   f0f8fb6a03f8966f8e5736bf341bef35
#
_cell.length_a   1.000
_cell.length_b   1.000
_cell.length_c   1.000
_cell.angle_alpha   90.00
_cell.angle_beta   90.00
_cell.angle_gamma   90.00
#
_symmetry.space_group_name_H-M   'P 1'
#
loop_
_entity.id
_entity.type
_entity.pdbx_description
1 polymer ?
#
loop_
_entity_poly.entity_id
_entity_poly.type
_entity_poly.pdbx_seq_one_letter_code
_entity_poly.pdbx_strand_id
1 'polypeptide(L)'
;MSEYQYYEFAAVDCPLDRHDLADVRALSTRAHITPTSFVNEYHWGNFRGNPQRLVEQYYDAFLYLANWGTRQLMLRFPVALLAPSVAERYCVGESASSWSSSGYVIVSATSEDDERDFE
;
A
#
# COMPACT_ATOMS: atom_id res chain seq x y z
N MET A 1 -14.40 10.92 -19.51
CA MET A 1 -13.33 9.94 -19.38
C MET A 1 -13.43 9.27 -18.03
N SER A 2 -13.38 7.95 -18.01
CA SER A 2 -13.52 7.22 -16.77
C SER A 2 -12.22 7.22 -15.98
N GLU A 3 -12.35 7.24 -14.68
CA GLU A 3 -11.22 7.12 -13.78
C GLU A 3 -10.99 5.66 -13.50
N TYR A 4 -9.72 5.25 -13.47
CA TYR A 4 -9.35 3.89 -13.14
C TYR A 4 -8.33 3.92 -12.01
N GLN A 5 -8.57 3.13 -10.98
CA GLN A 5 -7.66 2.98 -9.85
C GLN A 5 -7.48 1.50 -9.55
N TYR A 6 -6.23 1.12 -9.29
CA TYR A 6 -5.87 -0.24 -8.93
C TYR A 6 -5.20 -0.22 -7.56
N TYR A 7 -5.69 -1.08 -6.67
CA TYR A 7 -5.14 -1.25 -5.34
C TYR A 7 -4.74 -2.71 -5.15
N GLU A 8 -3.52 -2.92 -4.72
CA GLU A 8 -3.06 -4.27 -4.38
C GLU A 8 -2.29 -4.25 -3.07
N PHE A 9 -2.69 -5.12 -2.14
CA PHE A 9 -1.99 -5.33 -0.88
C PHE A 9 -1.51 -6.78 -0.86
N ALA A 10 -0.31 -7.02 -0.31
CA ALA A 10 0.26 -8.35 -0.21
C ALA A 10 0.79 -8.62 1.18
N ALA A 11 0.47 -9.80 1.72
CA ALA A 11 1.02 -10.30 2.97
C ALA A 11 2.02 -11.40 2.63
N VAL A 12 3.30 -11.05 2.59
CA VAL A 12 4.35 -11.95 2.08
C VAL A 12 4.86 -12.88 3.17
N ASP A 13 5.18 -12.33 4.34
CA ASP A 13 5.78 -13.12 5.42
C ASP A 13 4.76 -13.84 6.28
N CYS A 14 3.61 -13.25 6.49
CA CYS A 14 2.63 -13.79 7.42
C CYS A 14 1.23 -13.68 6.82
N PRO A 15 0.70 -14.76 6.26
CA PRO A 15 -0.66 -14.73 5.72
C PRO A 15 -1.67 -14.33 6.78
N LEU A 16 -2.74 -13.67 6.36
CA LEU A 16 -3.78 -13.23 7.27
C LEU A 16 -4.53 -14.42 7.84
N ASP A 17 -4.82 -14.37 9.14
CA ASP A 17 -5.63 -15.37 9.77
C ASP A 17 -7.12 -15.08 9.51
N ARG A 18 -7.98 -15.93 10.07
CA ARG A 18 -9.42 -15.83 9.82
C ARG A 18 -10.00 -14.52 10.34
N HIS A 19 -9.51 -14.05 11.45
CA HIS A 19 -9.96 -12.80 12.06
C HIS A 19 -9.56 -11.60 11.20
N ASP A 20 -8.31 -11.58 10.76
CA ASP A 20 -7.81 -10.49 9.91
C ASP A 20 -8.52 -10.46 8.56
N LEU A 21 -8.80 -11.65 8.00
CA LEU A 21 -9.56 -11.74 6.75
C LEU A 21 -10.96 -11.14 6.89
N ALA A 22 -11.60 -11.38 8.02
CA ALA A 22 -12.92 -10.81 8.27
C ALA A 22 -12.87 -9.29 8.33
N ASP A 23 -11.82 -8.75 8.97
CA ASP A 23 -11.67 -7.30 9.07
C ASP A 23 -11.49 -6.65 7.71
N VAL A 24 -10.63 -7.22 6.86
CA VAL A 24 -10.38 -6.60 5.55
C VAL A 24 -11.56 -6.83 4.59
N ARG A 25 -12.31 -7.91 4.73
CA ARG A 25 -13.49 -8.14 3.91
C ARG A 25 -14.59 -7.12 4.18
N ALA A 26 -14.63 -6.59 5.40
CA ALA A 26 -15.60 -5.56 5.73
C ALA A 26 -15.35 -4.26 4.98
N LEU A 27 -14.15 -4.06 4.41
CA LEU A 27 -13.78 -2.86 3.70
C LEU A 27 -14.23 -2.85 2.24
N SER A 28 -14.41 -4.02 1.64
CA SER A 28 -14.82 -4.08 0.25
C SER A 28 -15.49 -5.40 -0.07
N THR A 29 -16.66 -5.32 -0.70
CA THR A 29 -17.38 -6.50 -1.16
C THR A 29 -16.94 -6.95 -2.55
N ARG A 30 -16.18 -6.13 -3.27
CA ARG A 30 -15.76 -6.40 -4.65
C ARG A 30 -14.32 -6.86 -4.76
N ALA A 31 -13.53 -6.70 -3.71
CA ALA A 31 -12.13 -7.04 -3.76
C ALA A 31 -11.91 -8.54 -3.83
N HIS A 32 -10.86 -8.94 -4.54
CA HIS A 32 -10.37 -10.31 -4.49
C HIS A 32 -9.46 -10.44 -3.29
N ILE A 33 -9.90 -11.18 -2.29
CA ILE A 33 -9.19 -11.30 -1.03
C ILE A 33 -8.79 -12.76 -0.81
N THR A 34 -7.49 -12.97 -0.58
CA THR A 34 -6.94 -14.26 -0.17
C THR A 34 -6.15 -14.04 1.12
N PRO A 35 -5.66 -15.09 1.80
CA PRO A 35 -4.82 -14.88 2.97
C PRO A 35 -3.56 -14.08 2.70
N THR A 36 -3.10 -13.99 1.46
CA THR A 36 -1.87 -13.29 1.11
C THR A 36 -2.06 -12.06 0.25
N SER A 37 -3.30 -11.74 -0.15
CA SER A 37 -3.51 -10.62 -1.06
C SER A 37 -4.90 -9.99 -0.91
N PHE A 38 -4.97 -8.74 -1.31
CA PHE A 38 -6.21 -7.98 -1.42
C PHE A 38 -6.05 -7.13 -2.67
N VAL A 39 -6.87 -7.39 -3.70
CA VAL A 39 -6.78 -6.68 -4.98
C VAL A 39 -8.14 -6.11 -5.31
N ASN A 40 -8.18 -4.84 -5.65
CA ASN A 40 -9.42 -4.20 -6.06
C ASN A 40 -9.15 -3.16 -7.13
N GLU A 41 -10.11 -3.01 -8.04
CA GLU A 41 -10.07 -2.04 -9.11
C GLU A 41 -11.32 -1.18 -9.02
N TYR A 42 -11.13 0.14 -9.23
CA TYR A 42 -12.24 1.07 -9.22
C TYR A 42 -12.27 1.81 -10.54
N HIS A 43 -13.43 1.82 -11.18
CA HIS A 43 -13.69 2.63 -12.36
C HIS A 43 -14.33 3.95 -11.99
N TRP A 44 -14.85 4.03 -10.78
CA TRP A 44 -15.33 5.25 -10.16
C TRP A 44 -15.41 4.99 -8.66
N GLY A 45 -15.43 6.05 -7.88
CA GLY A 45 -15.43 5.93 -6.43
C GLY A 45 -14.04 5.70 -5.89
N ASN A 46 -13.94 5.51 -4.61
CA ASN A 46 -12.67 5.41 -3.90
C ASN A 46 -12.68 4.25 -2.92
N PHE A 47 -11.48 3.79 -2.58
CA PHE A 47 -11.30 2.80 -1.54
C PHE A 47 -11.76 3.40 -0.20
N ARG A 48 -12.55 2.66 0.55
CA ARG A 48 -13.10 3.13 1.83
C ARG A 48 -12.15 3.00 2.99
N GLY A 49 -11.13 2.18 2.87
CA GLY A 49 -10.16 1.99 3.93
C GLY A 49 -9.04 3.01 3.88
N ASN A 50 -8.13 2.89 4.82
CA ASN A 50 -6.92 3.70 4.87
C ASN A 50 -5.74 2.80 4.49
N PRO A 51 -5.12 3.00 3.31
CA PRO A 51 -4.03 2.13 2.88
C PRO A 51 -2.85 2.10 3.86
N GLN A 52 -2.53 3.23 4.48
CA GLN A 52 -1.43 3.26 5.44
C GLN A 52 -1.69 2.36 6.63
N ARG A 53 -2.92 2.38 7.15
CA ARG A 53 -3.27 1.52 8.28
C ARG A 53 -3.28 0.05 7.92
N LEU A 54 -3.71 -0.28 6.70
CA LEU A 54 -3.71 -1.66 6.25
C LEU A 54 -2.28 -2.21 6.16
N VAL A 55 -1.35 -1.40 5.67
CA VAL A 55 0.05 -1.81 5.63
C VAL A 55 0.61 -1.90 7.05
N GLU A 56 0.25 -0.99 7.93
CA GLU A 56 0.72 -1.04 9.31
C GLU A 56 0.24 -2.29 10.04
N GLN A 57 -0.96 -2.76 9.75
CA GLN A 57 -1.61 -3.81 10.53
C GLN A 57 -1.63 -5.19 9.88
N TYR A 58 -1.76 -5.25 8.57
CA TYR A 58 -2.06 -6.53 7.91
C TYR A 58 -1.09 -6.92 6.80
N TYR A 59 -0.54 -5.96 6.07
CA TYR A 59 0.16 -6.26 4.82
C TYR A 59 1.59 -5.75 4.83
N ASP A 60 2.43 -6.42 4.05
CA ASP A 60 3.85 -6.06 3.92
C ASP A 60 4.11 -5.16 2.73
N ALA A 61 3.21 -5.15 1.76
CA ALA A 61 3.39 -4.38 0.53
C ALA A 61 2.06 -3.83 0.04
N PHE A 62 2.13 -2.67 -0.60
CA PHE A 62 0.98 -2.03 -1.20
C PHE A 62 1.39 -1.36 -2.49
N LEU A 63 0.59 -1.56 -3.53
CA LEU A 63 0.77 -0.90 -4.82
C LEU A 63 -0.53 -0.22 -5.22
N TYR A 64 -0.43 1.05 -5.58
CA TYR A 64 -1.54 1.84 -6.08
C TYR A 64 -1.18 2.41 -7.43
N LEU A 65 -2.09 2.26 -8.40
CA LEU A 65 -1.94 2.80 -9.74
C LEU A 65 -3.23 3.51 -10.14
N ALA A 66 -3.09 4.68 -10.73
CA ALA A 66 -4.21 5.43 -11.26
C ALA A 66 -3.94 5.80 -12.71
N ASN A 67 -4.97 5.80 -13.53
CA ASN A 67 -4.81 6.06 -14.95
C ASN A 67 -4.47 7.51 -15.28
N TRP A 68 -4.49 8.39 -14.30
CA TRP A 68 -4.03 9.77 -14.49
C TRP A 68 -2.56 9.98 -14.11
N GLY A 69 -1.83 8.89 -13.85
CA GLY A 69 -0.39 8.94 -13.65
C GLY A 69 0.10 8.81 -12.22
N THR A 70 -0.79 8.78 -11.24
CA THR A 70 -0.38 8.62 -9.84
C THR A 70 -0.03 7.16 -9.56
N ARG A 71 1.11 6.95 -8.90
CA ARG A 71 1.56 5.63 -8.48
C ARG A 71 2.12 5.72 -7.07
N GLN A 72 1.84 4.73 -6.25
CA GLN A 72 2.36 4.69 -4.89
C GLN A 72 2.76 3.27 -4.53
N LEU A 73 3.89 3.13 -3.87
CA LEU A 73 4.37 1.86 -3.35
C LEU A 73 4.68 2.04 -1.87
N MET A 74 4.15 1.14 -1.04
CA MET A 74 4.51 1.09 0.37
C MET A 74 5.05 -0.31 0.69
N LEU A 75 6.11 -0.35 1.50
CA LEU A 75 6.71 -1.60 1.96
C LEU A 75 6.88 -1.53 3.47
N ARG A 76 6.59 -2.63 4.15
CA ARG A 76 6.72 -2.74 5.59
C ARG A 76 7.83 -3.72 5.93
N PHE A 77 8.73 -3.28 6.80
CA PHE A 77 9.85 -4.09 7.26
C PHE A 77 9.88 -4.16 8.78
N PRO A 78 10.21 -5.33 9.36
CA PRO A 78 10.52 -5.36 10.79
C PRO A 78 11.69 -4.44 11.10
N VAL A 79 11.65 -3.75 12.25
CA VAL A 79 12.74 -2.83 12.62
C VAL A 79 14.08 -3.57 12.76
N ALA A 80 14.04 -4.88 13.02
CA ALA A 80 15.25 -5.70 13.08
C ALA A 80 15.97 -5.79 11.73
N LEU A 81 15.22 -5.66 10.62
CA LEU A 81 15.80 -5.73 9.28
C LEU A 81 16.12 -4.36 8.71
N LEU A 82 15.38 -3.34 9.10
CA LEU A 82 15.59 -1.99 8.61
C LEU A 82 15.37 -1.01 9.76
N ALA A 83 16.45 -0.43 10.24
CA ALA A 83 16.33 0.55 11.31
C ALA A 83 15.64 1.82 10.80
N PRO A 84 14.79 2.44 11.62
CA PRO A 84 14.10 3.68 11.20
C PRO A 84 15.06 4.78 10.76
N SER A 85 16.21 4.91 11.40
CA SER A 85 17.19 5.94 11.03
C SER A 85 17.77 5.70 9.63
N VAL A 86 17.92 4.42 9.24
CA VAL A 86 18.40 4.10 7.89
C VAL A 86 17.32 4.41 6.86
N ALA A 87 16.05 4.07 7.17
CA ALA A 87 14.95 4.38 6.27
C ALA A 87 14.85 5.89 6.03
N GLU A 88 14.99 6.69 7.07
CA GLU A 88 14.93 8.15 6.95
C GLU A 88 16.02 8.71 6.05
N ARG A 89 17.19 8.07 6.04
CA ARG A 89 18.31 8.54 5.21
C ARG A 89 18.03 8.36 3.72
N TYR A 90 17.23 7.39 3.35
CA TYR A 90 16.92 7.12 1.95
C TYR A 90 15.57 7.66 1.51
N CYS A 91 14.75 8.12 2.44
CA CYS A 91 13.46 8.69 2.15
C CYS A 91 13.55 10.21 2.23
N VAL A 92 14.15 10.80 1.21
CA VAL A 92 14.34 12.24 1.17
C VAL A 92 13.48 12.83 0.05
N GLY A 93 13.04 14.06 0.27
CA GLY A 93 12.20 14.76 -0.70
C GLY A 93 10.72 14.53 -0.43
N GLU A 94 9.89 15.05 -1.32
CA GLU A 94 8.45 15.07 -1.13
C GLU A 94 7.77 13.77 -1.52
N SER A 95 8.41 12.98 -2.37
CA SER A 95 7.80 11.78 -2.93
C SER A 95 8.09 10.51 -2.14
N ALA A 96 8.94 10.58 -1.13
CA ALA A 96 9.27 9.41 -0.33
C ALA A 96 9.20 9.76 1.15
N SER A 97 8.68 8.83 1.94
CA SER A 97 8.55 9.02 3.38
C SER A 97 8.70 7.68 4.10
N SER A 98 8.97 7.77 5.39
CA SER A 98 9.00 6.58 6.22
C SER A 98 8.44 6.90 7.60
N TRP A 99 7.88 5.87 8.26
CA TRP A 99 7.42 5.99 9.64
C TRP A 99 7.47 4.63 10.30
N SER A 100 7.40 4.64 11.63
CA SER A 100 7.42 3.41 12.42
C SER A 100 6.06 3.16 13.05
N SER A 101 5.68 1.90 13.15
CA SER A 101 4.45 1.51 13.81
C SER A 101 4.59 0.08 14.33
N SER A 102 4.39 -0.11 15.64
CA SER A 102 4.27 -1.44 16.26
C SER A 102 5.42 -2.40 15.92
N GLY A 103 6.65 -1.91 15.91
CA GLY A 103 7.81 -2.75 15.63
C GLY A 103 8.15 -2.90 14.17
N TYR A 104 7.49 -2.13 13.30
CA TYR A 104 7.73 -2.13 11.86
C TYR A 104 8.11 -0.74 11.39
N VAL A 105 8.83 -0.70 10.28
CA VAL A 105 9.11 0.53 9.54
C VAL A 105 8.41 0.43 8.20
N ILE A 106 7.64 1.44 7.86
CA ILE A 106 6.95 1.52 6.57
C ILE A 106 7.65 2.58 5.72
N VAL A 107 7.97 2.22 4.50
CA VAL A 107 8.56 3.12 3.51
C VAL A 107 7.53 3.35 2.41
N SER A 108 7.27 4.60 2.07
CA SER A 108 6.30 4.95 1.05
C SER A 108 6.96 5.82 -0.01
N ALA A 109 6.74 5.48 -1.27
CA ALA A 109 7.19 6.27 -2.40
C ALA A 109 6.00 6.55 -3.31
N THR A 110 5.82 7.81 -3.68
CA THR A 110 4.71 8.23 -4.53
C THR A 110 5.28 8.96 -5.74
N SER A 111 4.75 8.64 -6.91
CA SER A 111 5.12 9.29 -8.15
C SER A 111 3.85 9.76 -8.86
N GLU A 112 3.88 10.99 -9.37
CA GLU A 112 2.79 11.54 -10.13
C GLU A 112 3.36 11.98 -11.47
N ASP A 113 3.20 11.11 -12.48
CA ASP A 113 3.71 11.38 -13.81
C ASP A 113 2.66 12.11 -14.62
N ASP A 114 3.08 13.11 -15.38
CA ASP A 114 2.22 13.66 -16.40
C ASP A 114 2.60 13.03 -17.75
N GLU A 115 1.91 13.42 -18.80
CA GLU A 115 2.11 12.81 -20.10
C GLU A 115 3.53 12.92 -20.63
N ARG A 116 4.26 13.95 -20.22
CA ARG A 116 5.61 14.15 -20.70
C ARG A 116 6.59 13.12 -20.17
N ASP A 117 6.26 12.48 -19.07
CA ASP A 117 7.15 11.56 -18.39
C ASP A 117 7.10 10.15 -18.96
N PHE A 118 6.22 9.91 -19.92
CA PHE A 118 6.09 8.60 -20.53
C PHE A 118 6.88 8.43 -21.83
N GLU A 119 7.70 9.36 -22.14
CA GLU A 119 8.48 9.27 -23.35
C GLU A 119 9.73 8.42 -23.21
#